data_6c544ff2eaf823a658c2f8377ed37d0c
#
_entry.id   6c544ff2eaf823a658c2f8377ed37d0c
#
_cell.length_a   1.000
_cell.length_b   1.000
_cell.length_c   1.000
_cell.angle_alpha   90.00
_cell.angle_beta   90.00
_cell.angle_gamma   90.00
#
_symmetry.space_group_name_H-M   'P 1'
#
loop_
_entity.id
_entity.type
_entity.pdbx_description
1 polymer ?
#
loop_
_entity_poly.entity_id
_entity_poly.type
_entity_poly.pdbx_seq_one_letter_code
_entity_poly.pdbx_strand_id
1 'polypeptide(L)'
;TIVQPLAGGLVDKLNAQDGRYSLYLRGLLKGEKVEETRIVDCVTRGINPYTNTDEFFECAKNPDLRFIVSNTTEAGIEYKPNQNPDDFNGLTFPGRLTLFMKKRFDEGLKGFILLPCELIDKNGDNLKECILKYSEDWGYGSEFEKWIETENHFTNTLVDRIVTGYPRD
;
A
#
# COMPACT_ATOMS: atom_id res chain seq x y z
N THR A 1 7.81 -3.87 -6.39
CA THR A 1 6.40 -4.15 -6.78
C THR A 1 5.51 -2.97 -6.46
N ILE A 2 4.60 -2.62 -7.36
CA ILE A 2 3.50 -1.67 -7.13
C ILE A 2 2.20 -2.45 -7.12
N VAL A 3 1.30 -2.15 -6.16
CA VAL A 3 -0.05 -2.71 -6.10
C VAL A 3 -1.06 -1.61 -6.36
N GLN A 4 -1.96 -1.83 -7.30
CA GLN A 4 -2.99 -0.87 -7.67
C GLN A 4 -4.07 -0.79 -6.57
N PRO A 5 -4.36 0.41 -6.01
CA PRO A 5 -5.29 0.53 -4.89
C PRO A 5 -6.77 0.55 -5.31
N LEU A 6 -7.05 0.85 -6.58
CA LEU A 6 -8.40 0.97 -7.15
C LEU A 6 -8.57 0.04 -8.36
N ALA A 7 -9.80 -0.36 -8.66
CA ALA A 7 -10.10 -1.21 -9.80
C ALA A 7 -9.68 -0.59 -11.15
N GLY A 8 -9.85 0.72 -11.31
CA GLY A 8 -9.35 1.48 -12.46
C GLY A 8 -8.00 2.11 -12.15
N GLY A 9 -6.93 1.67 -12.82
CA GLY A 9 -5.58 2.19 -12.61
C GLY A 9 -4.66 1.95 -13.81
N LEU A 10 -3.38 2.19 -13.63
CA LEU A 10 -2.39 2.21 -14.70
C LEU A 10 -1.38 1.05 -14.64
N VAL A 11 -1.63 0.04 -13.82
CA VAL A 11 -0.71 -1.08 -13.61
C VAL A 11 -0.43 -1.84 -14.91
N ASP A 12 -1.46 -2.09 -15.72
CA ASP A 12 -1.29 -2.78 -17.02
C ASP A 12 -0.42 -1.96 -17.97
N LYS A 13 -0.60 -0.63 -18.01
CA LYS A 13 0.25 0.25 -18.78
C LYS A 13 1.68 0.27 -18.27
N LEU A 14 1.86 0.28 -16.95
CA LEU A 14 3.17 0.24 -16.32
C LEU A 14 3.90 -1.08 -16.66
N ASN A 15 3.21 -2.21 -16.59
CA ASN A 15 3.76 -3.52 -16.96
C ASN A 15 4.12 -3.59 -18.46
N ALA A 16 3.29 -3.02 -19.35
CA ALA A 16 3.55 -2.98 -20.77
C ALA A 16 4.81 -2.17 -21.16
N GLN A 17 5.31 -1.34 -20.25
CA GLN A 17 6.55 -0.56 -20.42
C GLN A 17 7.67 -0.99 -19.46
N ASP A 18 7.67 -2.27 -19.07
CA ASP A 18 8.68 -2.89 -18.20
C ASP A 18 8.87 -2.15 -16.85
N GLY A 19 7.80 -1.58 -16.29
CA GLY A 19 7.84 -0.83 -15.03
C GLY A 19 8.49 0.55 -15.13
N ARG A 20 8.90 0.99 -16.32
CA ARG A 20 9.58 2.26 -16.53
C ARG A 20 8.60 3.39 -16.75
N TYR A 21 8.91 4.57 -16.21
CA TYR A 21 8.15 5.79 -16.49
C TYR A 21 9.03 7.04 -16.36
N SER A 22 8.62 8.12 -17.02
CA SER A 22 9.31 9.40 -16.95
C SER A 22 8.82 10.23 -15.77
N LEU A 23 9.76 10.72 -14.97
CA LEU A 23 9.52 11.69 -13.91
C LEU A 23 10.05 13.05 -14.37
N TYR A 24 9.15 14.03 -14.50
CA TYR A 24 9.51 15.42 -14.83
C TYR A 24 9.64 16.22 -13.55
N LEU A 25 10.83 16.78 -13.31
CA LEU A 25 11.12 17.66 -12.19
C LEU A 25 11.16 19.10 -12.74
N ARG A 26 10.16 19.90 -12.37
CA ARG A 26 10.06 21.30 -12.80
C ARG A 26 9.89 22.20 -11.57
N GLY A 27 10.63 23.27 -11.48
CA GLY A 27 10.52 24.20 -10.35
C GLY A 27 11.70 25.13 -10.21
N LEU A 28 11.90 25.65 -9.00
CA LEU A 28 13.02 26.49 -8.64
C LEU A 28 13.89 25.77 -7.61
N LEU A 29 15.17 25.64 -7.89
CA LEU A 29 16.17 25.15 -6.95
C LEU A 29 17.20 26.26 -6.70
N LYS A 30 17.30 26.76 -5.47
CA LYS A 30 18.20 27.86 -5.10
C LYS A 30 18.03 29.13 -5.96
N GLY A 31 16.80 29.42 -6.40
CA GLY A 31 16.46 30.56 -7.24
C GLY A 31 16.66 30.37 -8.74
N GLU A 32 17.20 29.24 -9.17
CA GLU A 32 17.36 28.90 -10.58
C GLU A 32 16.24 27.97 -11.07
N LYS A 33 15.80 28.19 -12.32
CA LYS A 33 14.80 27.31 -12.94
C LYS A 33 15.42 25.94 -13.20
N VAL A 34 14.77 24.91 -12.68
CA VAL A 34 15.13 23.52 -12.93
C VAL A 34 14.07 22.86 -13.80
N GLU A 35 14.50 22.19 -14.87
CA GLU A 35 13.70 21.34 -15.72
C GLU A 35 14.53 20.09 -16.03
N GLU A 36 14.18 18.98 -15.39
CA GLU A 36 14.90 17.71 -15.50
C GLU A 36 13.92 16.58 -15.78
N THR A 37 14.30 15.67 -16.64
CA THR A 37 13.55 14.41 -16.88
C THR A 37 14.40 13.24 -16.40
N ARG A 38 13.81 12.40 -15.56
CA ARG A 38 14.42 11.15 -15.09
C ARG A 38 13.57 9.96 -15.52
N ILE A 39 14.22 8.89 -15.93
CA ILE A 39 13.55 7.61 -16.10
C ILE A 39 13.62 6.86 -14.76
N VAL A 40 12.45 6.51 -14.24
CA VAL A 40 12.33 5.60 -13.10
C VAL A 40 12.27 4.18 -13.64
N ASP A 41 13.16 3.31 -13.17
CA ASP A 41 13.34 1.93 -13.62
C ASP A 41 13.43 0.91 -12.46
N CYS A 42 13.14 1.35 -11.24
CA CYS A 42 13.18 0.51 -10.05
C CYS A 42 11.92 -0.34 -9.84
N VAL A 43 10.89 -0.16 -10.66
CA VAL A 43 9.65 -0.93 -10.55
C VAL A 43 9.77 -2.23 -11.35
N THR A 44 9.79 -3.35 -10.64
CA THR A 44 9.95 -4.68 -11.26
C THR A 44 8.65 -5.23 -11.82
N ARG A 45 7.51 -4.90 -11.21
CA ARG A 45 6.17 -5.30 -11.66
C ARG A 45 5.09 -4.48 -10.97
N GLY A 46 3.94 -4.43 -11.59
CA GLY A 46 2.69 -3.95 -11.03
C GLY A 46 1.66 -5.07 -10.90
N ILE A 47 0.87 -5.05 -9.84
CA ILE A 47 -0.21 -6.02 -9.59
C ILE A 47 -1.54 -5.28 -9.52
N ASN A 48 -2.52 -5.76 -10.29
CA ASN A 48 -3.91 -5.39 -10.14
C ASN A 48 -4.61 -6.46 -9.26
N PRO A 49 -4.80 -6.22 -7.97
CA PRO A 49 -5.35 -7.24 -7.07
C PRO A 49 -6.84 -7.53 -7.32
N TYR A 50 -7.53 -6.69 -8.10
CA TYR A 50 -8.92 -6.90 -8.47
C TYR A 50 -9.11 -7.96 -9.56
N THR A 51 -8.09 -8.17 -10.38
CA THR A 51 -8.08 -9.17 -11.45
C THR A 51 -7.14 -10.33 -11.19
N ASN A 52 -6.16 -10.14 -10.31
CA ASN A 52 -5.16 -11.15 -9.96
C ASN A 52 -4.89 -11.14 -8.44
N THR A 53 -5.89 -11.56 -7.68
CA THR A 53 -5.83 -11.64 -6.21
C THR A 53 -4.79 -12.65 -5.73
N ASP A 54 -4.61 -13.76 -6.46
CA ASP A 54 -3.63 -14.79 -6.10
C ASP A 54 -2.20 -14.23 -6.13
N GLU A 55 -1.83 -13.47 -7.16
CA GLU A 55 -0.51 -12.85 -7.26
C GLU A 55 -0.27 -11.83 -6.13
N PHE A 56 -1.32 -11.12 -5.73
CA PHE A 56 -1.25 -10.22 -4.57
C PHE A 56 -0.91 -10.99 -3.30
N PHE A 57 -1.60 -12.10 -3.02
CA PHE A 57 -1.34 -12.90 -1.83
C PHE A 57 -0.02 -13.67 -1.90
N GLU A 58 0.47 -14.05 -3.08
CA GLU A 58 1.81 -14.63 -3.22
C GLU A 58 2.91 -13.67 -2.76
N CYS A 59 2.71 -12.36 -2.86
CA CYS A 59 3.65 -11.41 -2.28
C CYS A 59 3.77 -11.53 -0.75
N ALA A 60 2.68 -11.87 -0.06
CA ALA A 60 2.71 -12.05 1.40
C ALA A 60 3.60 -13.21 1.84
N LYS A 61 3.78 -14.21 0.99
CA LYS A 61 4.60 -15.39 1.25
C LYS A 61 6.09 -15.16 1.00
N ASN A 62 6.48 -14.04 0.40
CA ASN A 62 7.88 -13.76 0.12
C ASN A 62 8.60 -13.34 1.42
N PRO A 63 9.57 -14.13 1.94
CA PRO A 63 10.28 -13.81 3.18
C PRO A 63 11.13 -12.55 3.08
N ASP A 64 11.53 -12.15 1.88
CA ASP A 64 12.35 -10.95 1.65
C ASP A 64 11.52 -9.65 1.61
N LEU A 65 10.17 -9.76 1.53
CA LEU A 65 9.30 -8.60 1.59
C LEU A 65 9.25 -8.08 3.04
N ARG A 66 9.80 -6.89 3.25
CA ARG A 66 9.90 -6.28 4.59
C ARG A 66 9.12 -4.98 4.73
N PHE A 67 8.92 -4.25 3.65
CA PHE A 67 8.32 -2.93 3.67
C PHE A 67 7.01 -2.89 2.91
N ILE A 68 6.04 -2.22 3.48
CA ILE A 68 4.78 -1.85 2.82
C ILE A 68 4.67 -0.33 2.89
N VAL A 69 4.57 0.31 1.73
CA VAL A 69 4.34 1.76 1.62
C VAL A 69 2.95 1.97 1.07
N SER A 70 2.17 2.83 1.68
CA SER A 70 0.83 3.19 1.20
C SER A 70 0.68 4.70 1.02
N ASN A 71 -0.12 5.10 0.05
CA ASN A 71 -0.58 6.46 -0.14
C ASN A 71 -1.91 6.41 -0.88
N THR A 72 -2.97 6.05 -0.15
CA THR A 72 -4.31 5.76 -0.68
C THR A 72 -5.26 6.95 -0.57
N THR A 73 -4.76 8.13 -0.33
CA THR A 73 -5.46 9.38 0.00
C THR A 73 -5.94 9.47 1.46
N GLU A 74 -6.38 10.66 1.88
CA GLU A 74 -6.88 10.92 3.23
C GLU A 74 -8.06 10.03 3.63
N ALA A 75 -8.89 9.63 2.67
CA ALA A 75 -10.02 8.73 2.89
C ALA A 75 -9.64 7.23 2.81
N GLY A 76 -8.38 6.89 2.56
CA GLY A 76 -7.96 5.51 2.32
C GLY A 76 -7.82 4.68 3.59
N ILE A 77 -7.44 5.30 4.72
CA ILE A 77 -7.34 4.62 6.02
C ILE A 77 -8.70 4.75 6.73
N GLU A 78 -9.62 3.85 6.39
CA GLU A 78 -10.98 3.83 6.93
C GLU A 78 -11.36 2.40 7.33
N TYR A 79 -11.90 2.24 8.54
CA TYR A 79 -12.57 1.02 8.95
C TYR A 79 -14.06 1.11 8.61
N LYS A 80 -14.59 0.06 7.98
CA LYS A 80 -16.04 -0.12 7.74
C LYS A 80 -16.52 -1.41 8.40
N PRO A 81 -17.46 -1.34 9.34
CA PRO A 81 -17.98 -2.54 10.00
C PRO A 81 -18.73 -3.45 9.00
N ASN A 82 -18.85 -4.74 9.35
CA ASN A 82 -19.59 -5.73 8.59
C ASN A 82 -19.10 -6.00 7.16
N GLN A 83 -17.84 -5.69 6.86
CA GLN A 83 -17.25 -6.11 5.60
C GLN A 83 -16.98 -7.62 5.60
N ASN A 84 -17.30 -8.28 4.49
CA ASN A 84 -17.05 -9.71 4.31
C ASN A 84 -15.62 -9.95 3.83
N PRO A 85 -14.77 -10.71 4.56
CA PRO A 85 -13.41 -11.03 4.12
C PRO A 85 -13.35 -11.81 2.79
N ASP A 86 -14.42 -12.53 2.43
CA ASP A 86 -14.50 -13.25 1.16
C ASP A 86 -14.79 -12.36 -0.06
N ASP A 87 -15.27 -11.14 0.18
CA ASP A 87 -15.47 -10.13 -0.87
C ASP A 87 -14.29 -9.17 -0.96
N PHE A 88 -13.16 -9.66 -1.46
CA PHE A 88 -11.92 -8.87 -1.58
C PHE A 88 -12.13 -7.51 -2.26
N ASN A 89 -12.96 -7.47 -3.29
CA ASN A 89 -13.17 -6.26 -4.08
C ASN A 89 -13.99 -5.19 -3.34
N GLY A 90 -14.88 -5.61 -2.44
CA GLY A 90 -15.69 -4.74 -1.60
C GLY A 90 -14.95 -4.19 -0.38
N LEU A 91 -13.78 -4.73 -0.04
CA LEU A 91 -13.02 -4.30 1.15
C LEU A 91 -12.40 -2.90 0.98
N THR A 92 -12.27 -2.20 2.10
CA THR A 92 -11.39 -1.02 2.22
C THR A 92 -9.92 -1.41 2.07
N PHE A 93 -9.03 -0.43 1.88
CA PHE A 93 -7.59 -0.69 1.87
C PHE A 93 -7.10 -1.37 3.16
N PRO A 94 -7.44 -0.91 4.38
CA PRO A 94 -7.06 -1.62 5.60
C PRO A 94 -7.62 -3.05 5.67
N GLY A 95 -8.84 -3.29 5.18
CA GLY A 95 -9.42 -4.63 5.13
C GLY A 95 -8.60 -5.57 4.24
N ARG A 96 -8.24 -5.15 3.02
CA ARG A 96 -7.37 -5.94 2.13
C ARG A 96 -5.99 -6.15 2.71
N LEU A 97 -5.44 -5.15 3.39
CA LEU A 97 -4.15 -5.27 4.06
C LEU A 97 -4.22 -6.25 5.24
N THR A 98 -5.35 -6.29 5.96
CA THR A 98 -5.57 -7.29 7.02
C THR A 98 -5.53 -8.71 6.47
N LEU A 99 -6.18 -8.98 5.34
CA LEU A 99 -6.10 -10.28 4.67
C LEU A 99 -4.66 -10.62 4.24
N PHE A 100 -3.94 -9.66 3.70
CA PHE A 100 -2.55 -9.81 3.29
C PHE A 100 -1.65 -10.16 4.48
N MET A 101 -1.81 -9.45 5.60
CA MET A 101 -1.07 -9.70 6.83
C MET A 101 -1.46 -11.03 7.47
N LYS A 102 -2.75 -11.40 7.42
CA LYS A 102 -3.21 -12.73 7.89
C LYS A 102 -2.55 -13.85 7.10
N LYS A 103 -2.48 -13.70 5.76
CA LYS A 103 -1.78 -14.67 4.92
C LYS A 103 -0.32 -14.83 5.30
N ARG A 104 0.37 -13.72 5.59
CA ARG A 104 1.77 -13.76 6.05
C ARG A 104 1.94 -14.43 7.41
N PHE A 105 1.05 -14.14 8.35
CA PHE A 105 1.02 -14.78 9.67
C PHE A 105 0.84 -16.30 9.55
N ASP A 106 -0.07 -16.76 8.70
CA ASP A 106 -0.34 -18.18 8.49
C ASP A 106 0.84 -18.95 7.89
N GLU A 107 1.69 -18.25 7.12
CA GLU A 107 2.96 -18.81 6.62
C GLU A 107 4.08 -18.80 7.70
N GLY A 108 3.82 -18.32 8.91
CA GLY A 108 4.80 -18.25 10.00
C GLY A 108 5.94 -17.26 9.76
N LEU A 109 5.73 -16.25 8.90
CA LEU A 109 6.74 -15.29 8.52
C LEU A 109 6.75 -14.06 9.46
N LYS A 110 7.90 -13.38 9.52
CA LYS A 110 8.05 -12.12 10.26
C LYS A 110 7.13 -11.03 9.73
N GLY A 111 6.76 -10.10 10.60
CA GLY A 111 5.96 -8.93 10.27
C GLY A 111 6.65 -7.95 9.32
N PHE A 112 5.98 -6.83 9.10
CA PHE A 112 6.38 -5.78 8.17
C PHE A 112 6.76 -4.49 8.89
N ILE A 113 7.51 -3.65 8.18
CA ILE A 113 7.62 -2.22 8.45
C ILE A 113 6.62 -1.51 7.52
N LEU A 114 5.58 -0.93 8.10
CA LEU A 114 4.53 -0.23 7.36
C LEU A 114 4.82 1.26 7.40
N LEU A 115 4.82 1.87 6.22
CA LEU A 115 5.13 3.27 5.98
C LEU A 115 3.91 3.93 5.30
N PRO A 116 2.82 4.17 6.04
CA PRO A 116 1.69 4.91 5.49
C PRO A 116 2.10 6.36 5.22
N CYS A 117 1.79 6.86 4.03
CA CYS A 117 2.10 8.21 3.58
C CYS A 117 0.83 9.03 3.32
N GLU A 118 -0.31 8.56 3.80
CA GLU A 118 -1.56 9.29 3.77
C GLU A 118 -1.48 10.53 4.65
N LEU A 119 -2.02 11.65 4.20
CA LEU A 119 -2.00 12.92 4.93
C LEU A 119 -3.05 12.92 6.06
N ILE A 120 -2.81 12.06 7.04
CA ILE A 120 -3.65 11.85 8.22
C ILE A 120 -2.75 11.92 9.45
N ASP A 121 -3.18 12.64 10.48
CA ASP A 121 -2.46 12.65 11.76
C ASP A 121 -2.40 11.24 12.33
N LYS A 122 -1.19 10.81 12.76
CA LYS A 122 -0.93 9.47 13.27
C LYS A 122 -1.42 8.34 12.33
N ASN A 123 -1.13 8.48 11.06
CA ASN A 123 -1.58 7.57 10.01
C ASN A 123 -1.24 6.10 10.28
N GLY A 124 -0.06 5.82 10.85
CA GLY A 124 0.34 4.46 11.24
C GLY A 124 -0.50 3.89 12.38
N ASP A 125 -0.76 4.68 13.42
CA ASP A 125 -1.60 4.26 14.55
C ASP A 125 -3.04 4.00 14.07
N ASN A 126 -3.58 4.88 13.23
CA ASN A 126 -4.91 4.72 12.65
C ASN A 126 -5.02 3.47 11.75
N LEU A 127 -3.99 3.21 10.94
CA LEU A 127 -3.95 2.01 10.10
C LEU A 127 -3.92 0.74 10.95
N LYS A 128 -3.10 0.71 12.00
CA LYS A 128 -3.04 -0.40 12.95
C LYS A 128 -4.38 -0.65 13.63
N GLU A 129 -5.05 0.42 14.09
CA GLU A 129 -6.36 0.32 14.72
C GLU A 129 -7.42 -0.28 13.77
N CYS A 130 -7.43 0.14 12.50
CA CYS A 130 -8.31 -0.44 11.50
C CYS A 130 -8.06 -1.94 11.32
N ILE A 131 -6.80 -2.38 11.24
CA ILE A 131 -6.42 -3.78 11.06
C ILE A 131 -6.84 -4.62 12.26
N LEU A 132 -6.65 -4.13 13.48
CA LEU A 132 -7.08 -4.82 14.71
C LEU A 132 -8.61 -4.96 14.78
N LYS A 133 -9.37 -3.93 14.38
CA LYS A 133 -10.84 -4.01 14.30
C LYS A 133 -11.30 -5.06 13.29
N TYR A 134 -10.65 -5.14 12.12
CA TYR A 134 -10.97 -6.20 11.16
C TYR A 134 -10.56 -7.58 11.66
N SER A 135 -9.46 -7.70 12.41
CA SER A 135 -9.09 -8.96 13.06
C SER A 135 -10.15 -9.45 14.03
N GLU A 136 -10.68 -8.55 14.86
CA GLU A 136 -11.76 -8.83 15.80
C GLU A 136 -13.05 -9.23 15.06
N ASP A 137 -13.50 -8.43 14.09
CA ASP A 137 -14.73 -8.68 13.30
C ASP A 137 -14.69 -10.04 12.58
N TRP A 138 -13.53 -10.42 12.08
CA TRP A 138 -13.35 -11.66 11.32
C TRP A 138 -12.90 -12.85 12.15
N GLY A 139 -12.75 -12.66 13.47
CA GLY A 139 -12.43 -13.75 14.41
C GLY A 139 -11.05 -14.37 14.19
N TYR A 140 -10.04 -13.59 13.80
CA TYR A 140 -8.69 -14.13 13.54
C TYR A 140 -7.92 -14.52 14.81
N GLY A 141 -8.36 -14.05 15.96
CA GLY A 141 -7.91 -14.50 17.27
C GLY A 141 -6.68 -13.77 17.80
N SER A 142 -6.48 -13.93 19.11
CA SER A 142 -5.50 -13.17 19.88
C SER A 142 -4.03 -13.40 19.48
N GLU A 143 -3.70 -14.54 18.88
CA GLU A 143 -2.33 -14.82 18.41
C GLU A 143 -1.98 -13.94 17.20
N PHE A 144 -2.93 -13.76 16.27
CA PHE A 144 -2.74 -12.86 15.14
C PHE A 144 -2.69 -11.40 15.60
N GLU A 145 -3.55 -10.98 16.51
CA GLU A 145 -3.53 -9.63 17.10
C GLU A 145 -2.20 -9.34 17.80
N LYS A 146 -1.71 -10.28 18.60
CA LYS A 146 -0.40 -10.18 19.23
C LYS A 146 0.72 -10.07 18.19
N TRP A 147 0.66 -10.84 17.11
CA TRP A 147 1.64 -10.75 16.03
C TRP A 147 1.58 -9.39 15.31
N ILE A 148 0.37 -8.81 15.11
CA ILE A 148 0.23 -7.45 14.58
C ILE A 148 0.96 -6.45 15.49
N GLU A 149 0.82 -6.58 16.81
CA GLU A 149 1.37 -5.64 17.79
C GLU A 149 2.87 -5.77 17.98
N THR A 150 3.42 -6.99 17.95
CA THR A 150 4.80 -7.27 18.36
C THR A 150 5.77 -7.47 17.20
N GLU A 151 5.29 -7.96 16.06
CA GLU A 151 6.15 -8.30 14.92
C GLU A 151 6.10 -7.25 13.80
N ASN A 152 5.13 -6.32 13.85
CA ASN A 152 4.96 -5.29 12.84
C ASN A 152 5.25 -3.90 13.39
N HIS A 153 5.86 -3.06 12.56
CA HIS A 153 6.17 -1.68 12.90
C HIS A 153 5.34 -0.74 12.06
N PHE A 154 4.37 -0.08 12.67
CA PHE A 154 3.56 0.97 12.04
C PHE A 154 4.21 2.32 12.31
N THR A 155 4.72 2.97 11.28
CA THR A 155 5.35 4.28 11.44
C THR A 155 4.34 5.38 11.22
N ASN A 156 4.34 6.40 12.06
CA ASN A 156 3.62 7.62 11.80
C ASN A 156 4.48 8.53 10.93
N THR A 157 4.00 8.87 9.75
CA THR A 157 4.69 9.74 8.81
C THR A 157 3.86 10.97 8.50
N LEU A 158 4.51 12.03 8.08
CA LEU A 158 3.86 13.20 7.49
C LEU A 158 4.62 13.51 6.20
N VAL A 159 4.16 12.92 5.10
CA VAL A 159 4.79 13.05 3.79
C VAL A 159 3.78 13.64 2.83
N ASP A 160 4.11 14.77 2.23
CA ASP A 160 3.30 15.38 1.17
C ASP A 160 4.18 15.80 0.00
N ARG A 161 3.68 15.58 -1.22
CA ARG A 161 4.27 16.07 -2.44
C ARG A 161 3.18 16.35 -3.47
N ILE A 162 3.15 17.56 -3.96
CA ILE A 162 2.25 17.96 -5.03
C ILE A 162 2.75 17.37 -6.36
N VAL A 163 1.89 16.59 -7.01
CA VAL A 163 2.10 16.06 -8.35
C VAL A 163 0.96 16.58 -9.24
N THR A 164 1.30 17.41 -10.20
CA THR A 164 0.31 18.13 -11.03
C THR A 164 -0.29 17.31 -12.18
N GLY A 165 0.09 16.03 -12.29
CA GLY A 165 -0.37 15.14 -13.35
C GLY A 165 0.49 15.21 -14.61
N TYR A 166 -0.05 14.72 -15.73
CA TYR A 166 0.66 14.73 -17.00
C TYR A 166 0.82 16.16 -17.56
N PRO A 167 2.00 16.50 -18.13
CA PRO A 167 2.13 17.70 -18.94
C PRO A 167 1.13 17.64 -20.11
N ARG A 168 0.45 18.74 -20.39
CA ARG A 168 -0.53 18.85 -21.47
C ARG A 168 0.01 19.63 -22.65
N ASP A 169 1.30 19.68 -22.80
CA ASP A 169 2.00 20.45 -23.86
C ASP A 169 2.08 19.62 -25.13
#